data_353017d331c11db7ecfa730cfb955858
#
_entry.id   353017d331c11db7ecfa730cfb955858
#
_cell.length_a   1.000
_cell.length_b   1.000
_cell.length_c   1.000
_cell.angle_alpha   90.00
_cell.angle_beta   90.00
_cell.angle_gamma   90.00
#
_symmetry.space_group_name_H-M   'P 1'
#
loop_
_entity.id
_entity.type
_entity.pdbx_description
1 polymer ?
#
loop_
_entity_poly.entity_id
_entity_poly.type
_entity_poly.pdbx_seq_one_letter_code
_entity_poly.pdbx_strand_id
1 'polypeptide(L)'
;MPRRIRLIALCCLLALLAASCGQKEKLQGETPVEHTFADVSLHDPSVVRGEDGNYYIFGSHLAVAKTGDLMNWAYINDKMKAHSSVIPDVYTAMADAFAWSQSDTFWAPDVVRLQNGKYCMYYCNCKGDEPQSCIGIAYADSVEGPYENQGLFLYSGAGADERNGFDSIYQPTRDPNAVDPCVFYDPDGRLWMIYGSYSGGIFAKEMDPVTGLPLDMTDYGTKLLGGNHLRIEAPYVIYNPDTGYYYLFLSFGGLDSDGGYNIRVVRSENPDGPYYDSMGQEMTSCKGPSGSYFSDATAANYGVKLMGGYRFCWQEGELGENRKGYLSPGHNSCLYDEESGKYFMIHHTRFEARGEEHEVRVRQMFFNADGWPVLAPYRYTGETAGAVTAEEIPGTYKLIQHGRDINAEAHLSVNITLGKDGKISCQEDEDLSGEWKLTGDNQAELTIGGKTYTGLFLVQWDEDGQKDVMTFTALDGKSGTCVWGSGLNARTAA
;
A
#
# COMPACT_ATOMS: atom_id res chain seq x y z
N MET A 1 26.36 -31.07 73.16
CA MET A 1 25.79 -29.82 72.71
C MET A 1 26.92 -28.91 72.18
N PRO A 2 27.03 -28.55 70.97
CA PRO A 2 26.20 -27.68 70.16
C PRO A 2 26.22 -28.09 68.65
N ARG A 3 25.14 -28.54 68.13
CA ARG A 3 25.04 -28.80 66.67
C ARG A 3 23.66 -28.40 66.09
N ARG A 4 22.78 -27.80 66.87
CA ARG A 4 21.39 -27.46 66.42
C ARG A 4 21.12 -25.98 66.16
N ILE A 5 22.09 -25.08 66.36
CA ILE A 5 21.88 -23.61 66.19
C ILE A 5 22.36 -23.10 64.81
N ARG A 6 23.16 -23.89 64.06
CA ARG A 6 23.66 -23.47 62.71
C ARG A 6 22.72 -23.79 61.54
N LEU A 7 21.67 -24.63 61.75
CA LEU A 7 20.77 -24.99 60.66
C LEU A 7 19.58 -24.04 60.49
N ILE A 8 19.23 -23.28 61.55
CA ILE A 8 18.09 -22.36 61.49
C ILE A 8 18.48 -21.01 60.84
N ALA A 9 19.74 -20.58 60.98
CA ALA A 9 20.21 -19.34 60.30
C ALA A 9 20.42 -19.46 58.80
N LEU A 10 20.62 -20.69 58.28
CA LEU A 10 20.81 -20.92 56.84
C LEU A 10 19.48 -21.06 56.09
N CYS A 11 18.41 -21.50 56.76
CA CYS A 11 17.08 -21.52 56.16
C CYS A 11 16.41 -20.14 56.10
N CYS A 12 16.73 -19.21 57.01
CA CYS A 12 16.19 -17.86 56.95
C CYS A 12 16.92 -16.96 55.89
N LEU A 13 18.18 -17.27 55.54
CA LEU A 13 18.87 -16.53 54.46
C LEU A 13 18.49 -16.99 53.06
N LEU A 14 18.06 -18.27 52.91
CA LEU A 14 17.53 -18.76 51.62
C LEU A 14 16.07 -18.37 51.37
N ALA A 15 15.31 -18.00 52.40
CA ALA A 15 13.95 -17.50 52.25
C ALA A 15 13.90 -16.00 51.94
N LEU A 16 15.00 -15.23 52.12
CA LEU A 16 15.11 -13.82 51.80
C LEU A 16 15.69 -13.55 50.39
N LEU A 17 16.25 -14.56 49.74
CA LEU A 17 16.70 -14.50 48.34
C LEU A 17 15.65 -14.96 47.32
N ALA A 18 14.52 -15.56 47.76
CA ALA A 18 13.42 -15.94 46.91
C ALA A 18 12.30 -14.87 46.81
N ALA A 19 12.42 -13.73 47.48
CA ALA A 19 11.43 -12.65 47.47
C ALA A 19 11.79 -11.46 46.57
N SER A 20 12.80 -11.61 45.69
CA SER A 20 13.20 -10.60 44.71
C SER A 20 13.00 -11.07 43.28
N CYS A 21 12.07 -12.00 43.03
CA CYS A 21 11.47 -12.14 41.72
C CYS A 21 10.41 -11.05 41.61
N GLY A 22 10.71 -9.99 40.85
CA GLY A 22 9.74 -8.94 40.55
C GLY A 22 8.43 -9.59 40.11
N GLN A 23 7.36 -9.19 40.77
CA GLN A 23 6.00 -9.45 40.23
C GLN A 23 5.99 -8.82 38.84
N LYS A 24 6.10 -9.65 37.81
CA LYS A 24 5.64 -9.26 36.48
C LYS A 24 4.15 -8.97 36.66
N GLU A 25 3.75 -7.71 36.54
CA GLU A 25 2.35 -7.35 36.44
C GLU A 25 1.76 -8.21 35.33
N LYS A 26 0.89 -9.16 35.71
CA LYS A 26 0.01 -9.79 34.75
C LYS A 26 -0.86 -8.67 34.21
N LEU A 27 -0.79 -8.43 32.92
CA LEU A 27 -1.80 -7.64 32.21
C LEU A 27 -3.16 -8.23 32.65
N GLN A 28 -3.94 -7.44 33.39
CA GLN A 28 -5.25 -7.88 33.87
C GLN A 28 -6.10 -8.13 32.62
N GLY A 29 -6.83 -9.26 32.60
CA GLY A 29 -7.62 -9.69 31.49
C GLY A 29 -8.60 -8.62 31.02
N GLU A 30 -8.21 -7.94 29.96
CA GLU A 30 -9.05 -7.04 29.19
C GLU A 30 -9.99 -7.90 28.35
N THR A 31 -11.24 -7.47 28.22
CA THR A 31 -12.16 -8.14 27.30
C THR A 31 -11.69 -7.80 25.87
N PRO A 32 -11.47 -8.81 25.01
CA PRO A 32 -11.09 -8.54 23.63
C PRO A 32 -12.14 -7.65 22.94
N VAL A 33 -11.68 -6.66 22.18
CA VAL A 33 -12.51 -5.93 21.23
C VAL A 33 -12.50 -6.71 19.93
N GLU A 34 -13.65 -7.29 19.55
CA GLU A 34 -13.76 -8.07 18.33
C GLU A 34 -14.27 -7.19 17.19
N HIS A 35 -13.55 -7.20 16.07
CA HIS A 35 -14.04 -6.71 14.79
C HIS A 35 -14.27 -7.87 13.83
N THR A 36 -15.32 -7.78 13.04
CA THR A 36 -15.61 -8.76 12.01
C THR A 36 -15.14 -8.27 10.65
N PHE A 37 -14.50 -9.16 9.92
CA PHE A 37 -14.04 -8.90 8.56
C PHE A 37 -14.53 -10.01 7.63
N ALA A 38 -14.94 -9.62 6.43
CA ALA A 38 -15.10 -10.53 5.32
C ALA A 38 -14.03 -10.18 4.28
N ASP A 39 -12.90 -10.89 4.36
CA ASP A 39 -11.77 -10.68 3.47
C ASP A 39 -12.01 -11.33 2.10
N VAL A 40 -11.47 -10.72 1.05
CA VAL A 40 -11.47 -11.27 -0.31
C VAL A 40 -10.04 -11.43 -0.81
N SER A 41 -9.82 -12.50 -1.57
CA SER A 41 -8.59 -12.74 -2.31
C SER A 41 -8.76 -12.11 -3.71
N LEU A 42 -8.15 -10.96 -3.91
CA LEU A 42 -8.19 -10.22 -5.16
C LEU A 42 -6.85 -9.52 -5.35
N HIS A 43 -6.22 -9.75 -6.52
CA HIS A 43 -5.01 -9.06 -6.94
C HIS A 43 -5.35 -7.69 -7.52
N ASP A 44 -4.45 -6.72 -7.33
CA ASP A 44 -4.41 -5.46 -8.06
C ASP A 44 -5.71 -4.64 -7.91
N PRO A 45 -6.16 -4.38 -6.66
CA PRO A 45 -7.44 -3.73 -6.43
C PRO A 45 -7.45 -2.28 -6.91
N SER A 46 -8.27 -1.95 -7.89
CA SER A 46 -8.64 -0.59 -8.26
C SER A 46 -9.99 -0.24 -7.67
N VAL A 47 -10.08 0.86 -6.92
CA VAL A 47 -11.28 1.25 -6.18
C VAL A 47 -12.09 2.33 -6.90
N VAL A 48 -13.42 2.15 -6.92
CA VAL A 48 -14.36 3.16 -7.38
C VAL A 48 -15.58 3.22 -6.45
N ARG A 49 -16.11 4.42 -6.20
CA ARG A 49 -17.37 4.58 -5.46
C ARG A 49 -18.56 4.49 -6.43
N GLY A 50 -19.51 3.61 -6.13
CA GLY A 50 -20.73 3.46 -6.89
C GLY A 50 -21.78 4.54 -6.55
N GLU A 51 -22.79 4.68 -7.40
CA GLU A 51 -23.92 5.61 -7.17
C GLU A 51 -24.79 5.21 -5.96
N ASP A 52 -24.73 3.94 -5.57
CA ASP A 52 -25.40 3.40 -4.38
C ASP A 52 -24.66 3.72 -3.06
N GLY A 53 -23.53 4.43 -3.14
CA GLY A 53 -22.67 4.78 -2.02
C GLY A 53 -21.73 3.70 -1.56
N ASN A 54 -21.79 2.48 -2.14
CA ASN A 54 -20.84 1.43 -1.86
C ASN A 54 -19.50 1.65 -2.57
N TYR A 55 -18.45 1.01 -2.05
CA TYR A 55 -17.14 0.95 -2.67
C TYR A 55 -17.00 -0.37 -3.42
N TYR A 56 -16.43 -0.29 -4.60
CA TYR A 56 -16.19 -1.43 -5.48
C TYR A 56 -14.71 -1.53 -5.76
N ILE A 57 -14.19 -2.75 -5.77
CA ILE A 57 -12.82 -3.03 -6.23
C ILE A 57 -12.86 -3.97 -7.43
N PHE A 58 -12.08 -3.60 -8.42
CA PHE A 58 -11.85 -4.39 -9.62
C PHE A 58 -10.40 -4.84 -9.63
N GLY A 59 -10.15 -6.09 -9.94
CA GLY A 59 -8.81 -6.64 -9.94
C GLY A 59 -8.56 -7.63 -11.06
N SER A 60 -7.34 -8.14 -11.10
CA SER A 60 -6.91 -9.16 -12.05
C SER A 60 -7.85 -10.35 -12.06
N HIS A 61 -7.87 -11.05 -13.19
CA HIS A 61 -8.75 -12.19 -13.44
C HIS A 61 -10.25 -11.87 -13.39
N LEU A 62 -10.61 -10.59 -13.66
CA LEU A 62 -11.98 -10.09 -13.60
C LEU A 62 -12.62 -10.32 -12.23
N ALA A 63 -11.83 -10.34 -11.16
CA ALA A 63 -12.35 -10.37 -9.79
C ALA A 63 -12.95 -9.01 -9.45
N VAL A 64 -14.18 -8.99 -8.93
CA VAL A 64 -14.89 -7.79 -8.52
C VAL A 64 -15.56 -8.02 -7.19
N ALA A 65 -15.37 -7.11 -6.25
CA ALA A 65 -16.02 -7.17 -4.95
C ALA A 65 -16.54 -5.79 -4.53
N LYS A 66 -17.50 -5.78 -3.60
CA LYS A 66 -18.07 -4.55 -3.04
C LYS A 66 -18.15 -4.57 -1.52
N THR A 67 -18.18 -3.40 -0.92
CA THR A 67 -18.37 -3.19 0.51
C THR A 67 -19.08 -1.86 0.78
N GLY A 68 -19.78 -1.79 1.91
CA GLY A 68 -20.34 -0.52 2.42
C GLY A 68 -19.49 0.12 3.52
N ASP A 69 -18.45 -0.58 4.02
CA ASP A 69 -17.71 -0.18 5.23
C ASP A 69 -16.18 -0.29 5.12
N LEU A 70 -15.66 -0.71 3.96
CA LEU A 70 -14.23 -0.96 3.69
C LEU A 70 -13.61 -2.10 4.54
N MET A 71 -14.42 -2.86 5.26
CA MET A 71 -14.02 -3.99 6.12
C MET A 71 -14.63 -5.32 5.65
N ASN A 72 -15.89 -5.28 5.23
CA ASN A 72 -16.66 -6.48 4.88
C ASN A 72 -16.95 -6.50 3.38
N TRP A 73 -16.16 -7.29 2.66
CA TRP A 73 -16.23 -7.41 1.22
C TRP A 73 -17.11 -8.57 0.77
N ALA A 74 -17.87 -8.38 -0.30
CA ALA A 74 -18.65 -9.42 -0.94
C ALA A 74 -18.32 -9.48 -2.43
N TYR A 75 -18.00 -10.68 -2.96
CA TYR A 75 -17.77 -10.85 -4.39
C TYR A 75 -19.04 -10.61 -5.21
N ILE A 76 -18.87 -9.85 -6.28
CA ILE A 76 -19.78 -9.78 -7.42
C ILE A 76 -19.35 -10.85 -8.44
N ASN A 77 -18.04 -10.95 -8.65
CA ASN A 77 -17.41 -11.96 -9.49
C ASN A 77 -16.06 -12.33 -8.86
N ASP A 78 -15.80 -13.61 -8.62
CA ASP A 78 -14.61 -14.06 -7.89
C ASP A 78 -13.42 -14.38 -8.81
N LYS A 79 -13.67 -14.59 -10.12
CA LYS A 79 -12.62 -14.93 -11.11
C LYS A 79 -13.17 -14.88 -12.53
N MET A 80 -12.26 -15.00 -13.49
CA MET A 80 -12.58 -15.16 -14.92
C MET A 80 -13.50 -16.36 -15.13
N LYS A 81 -14.65 -16.12 -15.78
CA LYS A 81 -15.66 -17.12 -16.15
C LYS A 81 -16.21 -16.80 -17.53
N ALA A 82 -16.53 -17.83 -18.32
CA ALA A 82 -17.12 -17.66 -19.65
C ALA A 82 -18.40 -16.80 -19.60
N HIS A 83 -19.18 -16.95 -18.53
CA HIS A 83 -20.39 -16.15 -18.31
C HIS A 83 -20.30 -15.49 -16.92
N SER A 84 -20.35 -14.18 -16.91
CA SER A 84 -20.34 -13.35 -15.71
C SER A 84 -21.33 -12.20 -15.85
N SER A 85 -21.80 -11.64 -14.73
CA SER A 85 -22.61 -10.42 -14.74
C SER A 85 -21.79 -9.19 -15.15
N VAL A 86 -20.47 -9.24 -14.92
CA VAL A 86 -19.55 -8.12 -15.21
C VAL A 86 -19.27 -7.99 -16.71
N ILE A 87 -18.90 -9.10 -17.39
CA ILE A 87 -18.72 -9.16 -18.85
C ILE A 87 -19.35 -10.45 -19.34
N PRO A 88 -20.56 -10.41 -19.93
CA PRO A 88 -21.17 -11.58 -20.53
C PRO A 88 -20.34 -12.09 -21.71
N ASP A 89 -20.16 -13.43 -21.78
CA ASP A 89 -19.43 -14.09 -22.86
C ASP A 89 -18.02 -13.50 -23.11
N VAL A 90 -17.27 -13.34 -22.04
CA VAL A 90 -15.98 -12.62 -22.01
C VAL A 90 -14.97 -13.11 -23.05
N TYR A 91 -14.90 -14.42 -23.30
CA TYR A 91 -13.93 -14.98 -24.28
C TYR A 91 -14.26 -14.60 -25.72
N THR A 92 -15.54 -14.44 -26.07
CA THR A 92 -15.95 -13.91 -27.38
C THR A 92 -15.80 -12.38 -27.41
N ALA A 93 -16.27 -11.70 -26.38
CA ALA A 93 -16.25 -10.25 -26.34
C ALA A 93 -14.84 -9.65 -26.37
N MET A 94 -13.85 -10.37 -25.80
CA MET A 94 -12.46 -9.90 -25.63
C MET A 94 -11.45 -10.72 -26.45
N ALA A 95 -11.90 -11.43 -27.48
CA ALA A 95 -11.07 -12.35 -28.27
C ALA A 95 -9.81 -11.70 -28.86
N ASP A 96 -9.89 -10.43 -29.28
CA ASP A 96 -8.75 -9.70 -29.86
C ASP A 96 -7.65 -9.44 -28.80
N ALA A 97 -8.04 -9.15 -27.55
CA ALA A 97 -7.11 -8.94 -26.45
C ALA A 97 -6.35 -10.23 -26.11
N PHE A 98 -7.07 -11.34 -26.01
CA PHE A 98 -6.47 -12.66 -25.74
C PHE A 98 -5.57 -13.12 -26.90
N ALA A 99 -5.97 -12.86 -28.14
CA ALA A 99 -5.16 -13.19 -29.31
C ALA A 99 -3.86 -12.39 -29.38
N TRP A 100 -3.90 -11.09 -29.03
CA TRP A 100 -2.72 -10.25 -29.01
C TRP A 100 -1.75 -10.62 -27.87
N SER A 101 -2.25 -10.71 -26.65
CA SER A 101 -1.44 -10.99 -25.47
C SER A 101 -1.04 -12.46 -25.32
N GLN A 102 -1.61 -13.37 -26.11
CA GLN A 102 -1.43 -14.82 -25.98
C GLN A 102 -1.72 -15.32 -24.54
N SER A 103 -2.69 -14.67 -23.89
CA SER A 103 -3.16 -14.95 -22.55
C SER A 103 -4.68 -15.03 -22.55
N ASP A 104 -5.27 -15.80 -21.67
CA ASP A 104 -6.72 -16.04 -21.56
C ASP A 104 -7.35 -15.37 -20.34
N THR A 105 -6.64 -14.42 -19.73
CA THR A 105 -7.09 -13.73 -18.52
C THR A 105 -6.77 -12.24 -18.56
N PHE A 106 -7.52 -11.45 -17.81
CA PHE A 106 -7.23 -10.04 -17.56
C PHE A 106 -6.22 -9.87 -16.45
N TRP A 107 -5.44 -8.77 -16.56
CA TRP A 107 -4.58 -8.26 -15.54
C TRP A 107 -5.22 -7.02 -14.90
N ALA A 108 -4.46 -6.22 -14.16
CA ALA A 108 -4.94 -5.07 -13.39
C ALA A 108 -5.84 -4.13 -14.20
N PRO A 109 -7.14 -4.03 -13.93
CA PRO A 109 -8.03 -3.07 -14.55
C PRO A 109 -8.10 -1.78 -13.73
N ASP A 110 -8.65 -0.73 -14.34
CA ASP A 110 -9.14 0.45 -13.62
C ASP A 110 -10.54 0.83 -14.10
N VAL A 111 -11.35 1.44 -13.23
CA VAL A 111 -12.72 1.84 -13.56
C VAL A 111 -12.96 3.28 -13.14
N VAL A 112 -13.39 4.10 -14.09
CA VAL A 112 -13.77 5.49 -13.86
C VAL A 112 -15.15 5.79 -14.44
N ARG A 113 -15.87 6.74 -13.86
CA ARG A 113 -17.11 7.26 -14.45
C ARG A 113 -16.80 8.43 -15.36
N LEU A 114 -17.11 8.28 -16.67
CA LEU A 114 -16.90 9.33 -17.67
C LEU A 114 -17.94 10.46 -17.59
N GLN A 115 -17.65 11.61 -18.21
CA GLN A 115 -18.56 12.75 -18.26
C GLN A 115 -19.86 12.45 -19.01
N ASN A 116 -19.89 11.43 -19.87
CA ASN A 116 -21.13 10.93 -20.50
C ASN A 116 -22.02 10.11 -19.56
N GLY A 117 -21.59 9.91 -18.30
CA GLY A 117 -22.30 9.17 -17.25
C GLY A 117 -22.05 7.67 -17.24
N LYS A 118 -21.34 7.09 -18.22
CA LYS A 118 -21.00 5.67 -18.25
C LYS A 118 -19.80 5.35 -17.37
N TYR A 119 -19.80 4.15 -16.79
CA TYR A 119 -18.59 3.57 -16.22
C TYR A 119 -17.73 3.02 -17.35
N CYS A 120 -16.47 3.40 -17.34
CA CYS A 120 -15.46 2.93 -18.30
C CYS A 120 -14.45 2.06 -17.55
N MET A 121 -14.40 0.79 -17.89
CA MET A 121 -13.35 -0.13 -17.44
C MET A 121 -12.22 -0.09 -18.45
N TYR A 122 -11.04 0.33 -17.98
CA TYR A 122 -9.79 0.14 -18.70
C TYR A 122 -9.26 -1.24 -18.33
N TYR A 123 -9.30 -2.17 -19.27
CA TYR A 123 -8.79 -3.52 -19.04
C TYR A 123 -7.45 -3.71 -19.74
N CYS A 124 -6.63 -4.57 -19.21
CA CYS A 124 -5.37 -4.94 -19.85
C CYS A 124 -5.15 -6.45 -19.85
N ASN A 125 -4.37 -6.89 -20.83
CA ASN A 125 -3.93 -8.27 -20.96
C ASN A 125 -2.44 -8.29 -21.22
N CYS A 126 -1.72 -9.27 -20.67
CA CYS A 126 -0.30 -9.44 -20.83
C CYS A 126 0.05 -10.92 -21.00
N LYS A 127 1.08 -11.22 -21.78
CA LYS A 127 1.65 -12.57 -21.92
C LYS A 127 2.31 -13.06 -20.64
N GLY A 128 2.76 -12.14 -19.79
CA GLY A 128 3.36 -12.43 -18.48
C GLY A 128 4.89 -12.48 -18.50
N ASP A 129 5.50 -13.20 -19.40
CA ASP A 129 6.95 -13.35 -19.54
C ASP A 129 7.58 -12.41 -20.59
N GLU A 130 6.74 -11.74 -21.39
CA GLU A 130 7.12 -10.77 -22.42
C GLU A 130 6.20 -9.54 -22.35
N PRO A 131 6.65 -8.33 -22.74
CA PRO A 131 5.80 -7.15 -22.79
C PRO A 131 4.84 -7.14 -23.97
N GLN A 132 4.29 -8.30 -24.35
CA GLN A 132 3.27 -8.49 -25.36
C GLN A 132 1.91 -8.25 -24.70
N SER A 133 1.49 -6.98 -24.68
CA SER A 133 0.34 -6.54 -23.89
C SER A 133 -0.53 -5.55 -24.64
N CYS A 134 -1.73 -5.34 -24.15
CA CYS A 134 -2.67 -4.36 -24.68
C CYS A 134 -3.56 -3.76 -23.60
N ILE A 135 -4.01 -2.52 -23.84
CA ILE A 135 -5.07 -1.85 -23.06
C ILE A 135 -6.25 -1.59 -23.98
N GLY A 136 -7.45 -1.88 -23.47
CA GLY A 136 -8.72 -1.59 -24.10
C GLY A 136 -9.72 -1.00 -23.13
N ILE A 137 -10.89 -0.61 -23.64
CA ILE A 137 -11.97 -0.07 -22.83
C ILE A 137 -13.28 -0.84 -23.02
N ALA A 138 -14.06 -0.89 -21.95
CA ALA A 138 -15.42 -1.40 -21.98
C ALA A 138 -16.35 -0.47 -21.19
N TYR A 139 -17.58 -0.28 -21.67
CA TYR A 139 -18.55 0.62 -21.05
C TYR A 139 -19.70 -0.13 -20.39
N ALA A 140 -20.19 0.44 -19.28
CA ALA A 140 -21.41 0.01 -18.63
C ALA A 140 -22.25 1.21 -18.16
N ASP A 141 -23.55 1.01 -18.00
CA ASP A 141 -24.46 2.01 -17.39
C ASP A 141 -24.48 1.90 -15.85
N SER A 142 -23.98 0.79 -15.30
CA SER A 142 -23.85 0.53 -13.87
C SER A 142 -22.42 0.10 -13.53
N VAL A 143 -21.94 0.43 -12.33
CA VAL A 143 -20.63 0.00 -11.84
C VAL A 143 -20.49 -1.53 -11.82
N GLU A 144 -21.55 -2.27 -11.55
CA GLU A 144 -21.55 -3.74 -11.55
C GLU A 144 -21.56 -4.35 -12.96
N GLY A 145 -21.71 -3.53 -14.02
CA GLY A 145 -21.83 -3.98 -15.39
C GLY A 145 -23.28 -4.15 -15.86
N PRO A 146 -23.58 -4.89 -16.95
CA PRO A 146 -22.56 -5.54 -17.79
C PRO A 146 -21.71 -4.53 -18.59
N TYR A 147 -20.43 -4.81 -18.71
CA TYR A 147 -19.51 -4.01 -19.50
C TYR A 147 -19.45 -4.54 -20.95
N GLU A 148 -19.65 -3.63 -21.91
CA GLU A 148 -19.58 -3.91 -23.35
C GLU A 148 -18.23 -3.44 -23.90
N ASN A 149 -17.48 -4.35 -24.52
CA ASN A 149 -16.17 -4.06 -25.10
C ASN A 149 -16.30 -3.01 -26.22
N GLN A 150 -15.44 -1.99 -26.16
CA GLN A 150 -15.30 -0.95 -27.17
C GLN A 150 -14.04 -1.13 -28.03
N GLY A 151 -13.17 -2.10 -27.68
CA GLY A 151 -11.96 -2.45 -28.40
C GLY A 151 -10.67 -2.01 -27.71
N LEU A 152 -9.58 -2.39 -28.35
CA LEU A 152 -8.21 -2.10 -27.92
C LEU A 152 -7.73 -0.77 -28.54
N PHE A 153 -6.99 0.01 -27.78
CA PHE A 153 -6.45 1.30 -28.26
C PHE A 153 -4.95 1.46 -28.07
N LEU A 154 -4.31 0.59 -27.27
CA LEU A 154 -2.87 0.69 -27.02
C LEU A 154 -2.25 -0.71 -26.94
N TYR A 155 -1.10 -0.88 -27.60
CA TYR A 155 -0.40 -2.14 -27.72
C TYR A 155 1.08 -1.98 -27.35
N SER A 156 1.68 -3.00 -26.79
CA SER A 156 3.13 -3.15 -26.58
C SER A 156 3.59 -4.54 -27.04
N GLY A 157 4.90 -4.69 -27.27
CA GLY A 157 5.50 -5.92 -27.74
C GLY A 157 5.82 -5.93 -29.24
N ALA A 158 6.11 -7.11 -29.77
CA ALA A 158 6.49 -7.28 -31.17
C ALA A 158 5.33 -6.93 -32.12
N GLY A 159 5.55 -5.99 -33.04
CA GLY A 159 4.54 -5.51 -33.99
C GLY A 159 3.54 -4.51 -33.39
N ALA A 160 3.80 -4.01 -32.19
CA ALA A 160 2.95 -3.00 -31.55
C ALA A 160 2.96 -1.66 -32.28
N ASP A 161 4.08 -1.29 -32.90
CA ASP A 161 4.21 -0.10 -33.75
C ASP A 161 3.23 -0.13 -34.94
N GLU A 162 3.09 -1.26 -35.61
CA GLU A 162 2.12 -1.43 -36.70
C GLU A 162 0.67 -1.32 -36.20
N ARG A 163 0.37 -1.89 -35.01
CA ARG A 163 -0.97 -1.86 -34.41
C ARG A 163 -1.36 -0.48 -33.91
N ASN A 164 -0.42 0.23 -33.29
CA ASN A 164 -0.62 1.60 -32.82
C ASN A 164 -0.55 2.64 -33.97
N GLY A 165 0.05 2.28 -35.11
CA GLY A 165 0.33 3.22 -36.20
C GLY A 165 1.50 4.17 -35.87
N PHE A 166 2.46 3.72 -35.03
CA PHE A 166 3.61 4.54 -34.62
C PHE A 166 4.76 4.40 -35.62
N ASP A 167 5.49 5.49 -35.82
CA ASP A 167 6.65 5.51 -36.75
C ASP A 167 7.88 4.77 -36.22
N SER A 168 7.97 4.56 -34.88
CA SER A 168 9.13 3.94 -34.25
C SER A 168 8.83 2.51 -33.80
N ILE A 169 9.74 1.57 -34.14
CA ILE A 169 9.67 0.18 -33.68
C ILE A 169 9.72 0.11 -32.17
N TYR A 170 8.85 -0.71 -31.57
CA TYR A 170 8.80 -0.94 -30.13
C TYR A 170 10.12 -1.44 -29.54
N GLN A 171 10.55 -0.83 -28.44
CA GLN A 171 11.79 -1.16 -27.73
C GLN A 171 11.49 -1.38 -26.22
N PRO A 172 11.51 -2.60 -25.69
CA PRO A 172 11.07 -2.88 -24.31
C PRO A 172 11.92 -2.24 -23.21
N THR A 173 13.13 -1.75 -23.52
CA THR A 173 13.95 -0.99 -22.58
C THR A 173 13.61 0.52 -22.51
N ARG A 174 12.85 1.01 -23.48
CA ARG A 174 12.49 2.41 -23.66
C ARG A 174 10.99 2.67 -23.57
N ASP A 175 10.21 1.80 -24.25
CA ASP A 175 8.78 1.94 -24.42
C ASP A 175 8.03 1.16 -23.33
N PRO A 176 6.83 1.61 -22.90
CA PRO A 176 6.12 1.00 -21.78
C PRO A 176 5.60 -0.41 -22.13
N ASN A 177 5.34 -1.20 -21.11
CA ASN A 177 4.41 -2.31 -21.19
C ASN A 177 2.99 -1.76 -21.08
N ALA A 178 2.09 -2.08 -22.01
CA ALA A 178 0.71 -1.57 -22.05
C ALA A 178 -0.17 -2.34 -21.04
N VAL A 179 0.06 -2.12 -19.75
CA VAL A 179 -0.67 -2.70 -18.61
C VAL A 179 -0.79 -1.70 -17.46
N ASP A 180 -1.49 -2.07 -16.41
CA ASP A 180 -1.67 -1.35 -15.16
C ASP A 180 -2.17 0.09 -15.36
N PRO A 181 -3.27 0.31 -16.09
CA PRO A 181 -3.84 1.63 -16.23
C PRO A 181 -4.38 2.13 -14.88
N CYS A 182 -4.11 3.40 -14.58
CA CYS A 182 -4.77 4.21 -13.55
C CYS A 182 -5.35 5.45 -14.21
N VAL A 183 -6.65 5.66 -14.09
CA VAL A 183 -7.36 6.75 -14.78
C VAL A 183 -8.07 7.65 -13.78
N PHE A 184 -7.81 8.95 -13.85
CA PHE A 184 -8.32 9.91 -12.90
C PHE A 184 -8.60 11.27 -13.53
N TYR A 185 -9.50 12.02 -12.92
CA TYR A 185 -9.74 13.42 -13.25
C TYR A 185 -8.81 14.33 -12.46
N ASP A 186 -8.27 15.33 -13.15
CA ASP A 186 -7.63 16.45 -12.47
C ASP A 186 -8.68 17.50 -12.01
N PRO A 187 -8.29 18.48 -11.17
CA PRO A 187 -9.20 19.52 -10.70
C PRO A 187 -9.85 20.38 -11.80
N ASP A 188 -9.25 20.42 -12.99
CA ASP A 188 -9.77 21.13 -14.15
C ASP A 188 -10.77 20.31 -14.96
N GLY A 189 -11.00 19.05 -14.57
CA GLY A 189 -11.90 18.10 -15.24
C GLY A 189 -11.30 17.45 -16.48
N ARG A 190 -9.98 17.52 -16.68
CA ARG A 190 -9.28 16.75 -17.71
C ARG A 190 -9.10 15.30 -17.20
N LEU A 191 -9.19 14.36 -18.11
CA LEU A 191 -8.99 12.95 -17.80
C LEU A 191 -7.57 12.54 -18.15
N TRP A 192 -6.91 11.82 -17.24
CA TRP A 192 -5.54 11.35 -17.39
C TRP A 192 -5.48 9.85 -17.19
N MET A 193 -4.59 9.18 -17.94
CA MET A 193 -4.20 7.79 -17.71
C MET A 193 -2.70 7.73 -17.45
N ILE A 194 -2.32 7.12 -16.33
CA ILE A 194 -0.94 6.72 -16.05
C ILE A 194 -0.89 5.20 -16.09
N TYR A 195 0.11 4.63 -16.76
CA TYR A 195 0.16 3.20 -17.02
C TYR A 195 1.60 2.72 -17.22
N GLY A 196 1.79 1.43 -17.16
CA GLY A 196 3.07 0.78 -17.43
C GLY A 196 3.54 -0.10 -16.29
N SER A 197 4.38 -1.07 -16.65
CA SER A 197 4.99 -2.04 -15.75
C SER A 197 6.36 -2.42 -16.29
N TYR A 198 7.38 -2.42 -15.43
CA TYR A 198 8.75 -2.82 -15.75
C TYR A 198 9.27 -2.16 -17.04
N SER A 199 9.65 -2.93 -18.02
CA SER A 199 10.01 -2.54 -19.40
C SER A 199 10.65 -1.16 -19.51
N GLY A 200 10.04 -0.25 -20.30
CA GLY A 200 10.45 1.14 -20.47
C GLY A 200 10.02 2.07 -19.35
N GLY A 201 9.20 1.58 -18.39
CA GLY A 201 8.74 2.34 -17.22
C GLY A 201 7.28 2.79 -17.31
N ILE A 202 6.99 3.87 -16.58
CA ILE A 202 5.65 4.44 -16.36
C ILE A 202 5.46 5.67 -17.22
N PHE A 203 4.29 5.78 -17.85
CA PHE A 203 3.95 6.82 -18.81
C PHE A 203 2.60 7.46 -18.48
N ALA A 204 2.38 8.70 -18.93
CA ALA A 204 1.15 9.45 -18.80
C ALA A 204 0.58 9.83 -20.17
N LYS A 205 -0.75 9.77 -20.31
CA LYS A 205 -1.50 10.27 -21.47
C LYS A 205 -2.72 11.07 -21.03
N GLU A 206 -3.00 12.15 -21.73
CA GLU A 206 -4.28 12.85 -21.58
C GLU A 206 -5.36 12.12 -22.38
N MET A 207 -6.53 11.96 -21.77
CA MET A 207 -7.65 11.18 -22.29
C MET A 207 -8.85 12.10 -22.57
N ASP A 208 -9.67 11.75 -23.53
CA ASP A 208 -10.95 12.41 -23.76
C ASP A 208 -11.94 12.05 -22.63
N PRO A 209 -12.45 13.01 -21.87
CA PRO A 209 -13.30 12.74 -20.70
C PRO A 209 -14.69 12.21 -21.03
N VAL A 210 -15.08 12.21 -22.31
CA VAL A 210 -16.38 11.71 -22.78
C VAL A 210 -16.26 10.29 -23.33
N THR A 211 -15.21 10.00 -24.08
CA THR A 211 -14.98 8.68 -24.70
C THR A 211 -14.00 7.80 -23.93
N GLY A 212 -13.17 8.38 -23.06
CA GLY A 212 -12.13 7.63 -22.34
C GLY A 212 -10.96 7.18 -23.23
N LEU A 213 -10.89 7.60 -24.49
CA LEU A 213 -9.77 7.28 -25.39
C LEU A 213 -8.66 8.35 -25.30
N PRO A 214 -7.39 8.01 -25.61
CA PRO A 214 -6.34 9.03 -25.65
C PRO A 214 -6.65 10.15 -26.62
N LEU A 215 -6.35 11.41 -26.23
CA LEU A 215 -6.43 12.56 -27.14
C LEU A 215 -5.35 12.51 -28.23
N ASP A 216 -4.18 11.97 -27.91
CA ASP A 216 -3.11 11.72 -28.86
C ASP A 216 -2.86 10.22 -28.99
N MET A 217 -3.02 9.72 -30.22
CA MET A 217 -2.84 8.31 -30.61
C MET A 217 -1.52 8.08 -31.37
N THR A 218 -0.58 9.05 -31.36
CA THR A 218 0.64 8.99 -32.21
C THR A 218 1.87 8.46 -31.47
N ASP A 219 1.81 8.33 -30.13
CA ASP A 219 2.91 7.87 -29.30
C ASP A 219 2.44 7.19 -27.99
N TYR A 220 3.37 6.80 -27.14
CA TYR A 220 3.10 6.22 -25.82
C TYR A 220 2.82 7.27 -24.72
N GLY A 221 2.93 8.58 -25.00
CA GLY A 221 2.76 9.66 -24.04
C GLY A 221 4.04 10.09 -23.33
N THR A 222 3.88 10.85 -22.25
CA THR A 222 4.98 11.41 -21.47
C THR A 222 5.55 10.36 -20.51
N LYS A 223 6.87 10.09 -20.62
CA LYS A 223 7.55 9.19 -19.70
C LYS A 223 7.77 9.85 -18.34
N LEU A 224 7.34 9.22 -17.27
CA LEU A 224 7.46 9.70 -15.89
C LEU A 224 8.70 9.14 -15.17
N LEU A 225 8.92 7.83 -15.28
CA LEU A 225 10.01 7.12 -14.58
C LEU A 225 10.24 5.73 -15.16
N GLY A 226 11.25 5.03 -14.65
CA GLY A 226 11.52 3.64 -15.01
C GLY A 226 12.36 3.51 -16.27
N GLY A 227 12.49 2.27 -16.74
CA GLY A 227 13.24 1.89 -17.95
C GLY A 227 14.32 0.87 -17.66
N ASN A 228 14.79 0.22 -18.72
CA ASN A 228 15.73 -0.89 -18.64
C ASN A 228 15.25 -1.99 -17.67
N HIS A 229 13.96 -2.31 -17.71
CA HIS A 229 13.32 -3.37 -16.94
C HIS A 229 13.48 -3.23 -15.41
N LEU A 230 13.49 -1.99 -14.84
CA LEU A 230 13.34 -1.84 -13.40
C LEU A 230 12.00 -2.42 -12.96
N ARG A 231 12.01 -3.16 -11.84
CA ARG A 231 10.79 -3.70 -11.24
C ARG A 231 10.02 -2.59 -10.54
N ILE A 232 9.29 -1.79 -11.33
CA ILE A 232 8.41 -0.72 -10.88
C ILE A 232 7.15 -0.81 -11.74
N GLU A 233 5.99 -0.87 -11.08
CA GLU A 233 4.69 -1.04 -11.73
C GLU A 233 3.55 -0.47 -10.89
N ALA A 234 2.31 -0.75 -11.29
CA ALA A 234 1.12 -0.43 -10.52
C ALA A 234 1.00 1.07 -10.19
N PRO A 235 1.08 1.97 -11.17
CA PRO A 235 0.90 3.39 -10.90
C PRO A 235 -0.53 3.66 -10.43
N TYR A 236 -0.68 4.45 -9.37
CA TYR A 236 -1.97 4.97 -8.94
C TYR A 236 -1.84 6.41 -8.47
N VAL A 237 -2.75 7.30 -8.88
CA VAL A 237 -2.66 8.73 -8.58
C VAL A 237 -3.85 9.21 -7.79
N ILE A 238 -3.58 10.05 -6.79
CA ILE A 238 -4.57 10.87 -6.11
C ILE A 238 -4.08 12.30 -6.04
N TYR A 239 -4.98 13.26 -6.26
CA TYR A 239 -4.71 14.67 -6.01
C TYR A 239 -5.16 15.07 -4.61
N ASN A 240 -4.33 15.82 -3.90
CA ASN A 240 -4.71 16.39 -2.61
C ASN A 240 -4.80 17.92 -2.73
N PRO A 241 -6.01 18.50 -2.64
CA PRO A 241 -6.21 19.95 -2.80
C PRO A 241 -5.56 20.78 -1.68
N ASP A 242 -5.37 20.22 -0.48
CA ASP A 242 -4.76 20.93 0.64
C ASP A 242 -3.26 21.16 0.43
N THR A 243 -2.61 20.26 -0.29
CA THR A 243 -1.18 20.35 -0.61
C THR A 243 -0.89 20.86 -2.01
N GLY A 244 -1.86 20.75 -2.93
CA GLY A 244 -1.73 21.10 -4.33
C GLY A 244 -0.91 20.11 -5.15
N TYR A 245 -0.67 18.88 -4.64
CA TYR A 245 0.13 17.88 -5.30
C TYR A 245 -0.69 16.68 -5.78
N TYR A 246 -0.25 16.12 -6.91
CA TYR A 246 -0.56 14.77 -7.35
C TYR A 246 0.43 13.81 -6.70
N TYR A 247 -0.07 12.78 -6.03
CA TYR A 247 0.71 11.72 -5.41
C TYR A 247 0.62 10.47 -6.27
N LEU A 248 1.74 10.09 -6.88
CA LEU A 248 1.85 8.87 -7.67
C LEU A 248 2.41 7.76 -6.77
N PHE A 249 1.55 6.80 -6.45
CA PHE A 249 1.90 5.56 -5.76
C PHE A 249 2.37 4.54 -6.78
N LEU A 250 3.31 3.72 -6.38
CA LEU A 250 3.97 2.73 -7.22
C LEU A 250 4.33 1.51 -6.38
N SER A 251 4.40 0.38 -7.02
CA SER A 251 4.94 -0.84 -6.40
C SER A 251 6.33 -1.13 -6.95
N PHE A 252 7.26 -1.37 -6.05
CA PHE A 252 8.65 -1.70 -6.36
C PHE A 252 8.92 -3.14 -5.91
N GLY A 253 9.77 -3.87 -6.65
CA GLY A 253 10.05 -5.27 -6.40
C GLY A 253 9.14 -6.22 -7.18
N GLY A 254 9.13 -7.50 -6.84
CA GLY A 254 8.27 -8.51 -7.45
C GLY A 254 7.08 -8.84 -6.57
N LEU A 255 5.96 -9.18 -7.17
CA LEU A 255 4.68 -9.40 -6.50
C LEU A 255 4.59 -10.70 -5.69
N ASP A 256 5.47 -11.68 -5.97
CA ASP A 256 5.48 -12.97 -5.28
C ASP A 256 5.82 -12.84 -3.79
N SER A 257 5.52 -13.84 -2.98
CA SER A 257 5.76 -13.82 -1.54
C SER A 257 7.24 -13.58 -1.17
N ASP A 258 8.16 -13.91 -2.06
CA ASP A 258 9.61 -13.69 -1.96
C ASP A 258 10.13 -12.58 -2.88
N GLY A 259 9.24 -11.84 -3.54
CA GLY A 259 9.59 -10.80 -4.52
C GLY A 259 9.97 -9.45 -3.93
N GLY A 260 9.67 -9.21 -2.64
CA GLY A 260 9.97 -7.96 -1.95
C GLY A 260 9.11 -6.78 -2.39
N TYR A 261 7.90 -7.04 -2.85
CA TYR A 261 6.94 -6.00 -3.25
C TYR A 261 6.73 -4.99 -2.13
N ASN A 262 6.78 -3.70 -2.46
CA ASN A 262 6.64 -2.62 -1.49
C ASN A 262 6.04 -1.37 -2.15
N ILE A 263 5.26 -0.61 -1.37
CA ILE A 263 4.56 0.59 -1.83
C ILE A 263 5.44 1.81 -1.61
N ARG A 264 5.64 2.59 -2.67
CA ARG A 264 6.32 3.89 -2.64
C ARG A 264 5.47 4.99 -3.24
N VAL A 265 5.79 6.22 -2.87
CA VAL A 265 5.12 7.41 -3.37
C VAL A 265 6.10 8.47 -3.80
N VAL A 266 5.71 9.22 -4.83
CA VAL A 266 6.36 10.44 -5.32
C VAL A 266 5.29 11.48 -5.63
N ARG A 267 5.63 12.76 -5.74
CA ARG A 267 4.64 13.81 -5.98
C ARG A 267 5.06 14.81 -7.06
N SER A 268 4.07 15.43 -7.67
CA SER A 268 4.21 16.48 -8.69
C SER A 268 3.11 17.52 -8.56
N GLU A 269 3.36 18.75 -9.02
CA GLU A 269 2.33 19.78 -9.19
C GLU A 269 1.49 19.56 -10.46
N ASN A 270 1.93 18.69 -11.37
CA ASN A 270 1.23 18.38 -12.61
C ASN A 270 0.98 16.88 -12.76
N PRO A 271 -0.13 16.44 -13.37
CA PRO A 271 -0.46 15.04 -13.54
C PRO A 271 0.54 14.27 -14.40
N ASP A 272 1.17 14.92 -15.37
CA ASP A 272 2.18 14.37 -16.28
C ASP A 272 3.63 14.68 -15.85
N GLY A 273 3.83 15.10 -14.59
CA GLY A 273 5.14 15.32 -13.99
C GLY A 273 5.77 16.72 -14.23
N PRO A 274 7.07 16.89 -13.92
CA PRO A 274 7.95 15.88 -13.35
C PRO A 274 7.60 15.51 -11.90
N TYR A 275 7.75 14.24 -11.56
CA TYR A 275 7.55 13.73 -10.19
C TYR A 275 8.86 13.71 -9.42
N TYR A 276 8.77 13.99 -8.11
CA TYR A 276 9.92 14.04 -7.19
C TYR A 276 9.63 13.20 -5.95
N ASP A 277 10.68 12.58 -5.40
CA ASP A 277 10.61 11.99 -4.06
C ASP A 277 10.89 13.04 -2.97
N SER A 278 10.81 12.65 -1.71
CA SER A 278 11.01 13.58 -0.58
C SER A 278 12.45 14.09 -0.43
N MET A 279 13.40 13.47 -1.09
CA MET A 279 14.80 13.90 -1.15
C MET A 279 15.06 14.87 -2.29
N GLY A 280 14.03 15.21 -3.10
CA GLY A 280 14.13 16.08 -4.26
C GLY A 280 14.73 15.41 -5.49
N GLN A 281 14.77 14.08 -5.55
CA GLN A 281 15.22 13.35 -6.72
C GLN A 281 14.11 13.32 -7.78
N GLU A 282 14.43 13.80 -8.98
CA GLU A 282 13.52 13.71 -10.12
C GLU A 282 13.43 12.28 -10.63
N MET A 283 12.21 11.79 -10.77
CA MET A 283 11.95 10.38 -11.06
C MET A 283 12.28 9.96 -12.50
N THR A 284 12.44 10.87 -13.44
CA THR A 284 12.96 10.56 -14.78
C THR A 284 14.38 9.98 -14.75
N SER A 285 15.13 10.23 -13.66
CA SER A 285 16.45 9.63 -13.39
C SER A 285 16.37 8.18 -12.85
N CYS A 286 15.20 7.75 -12.38
CA CYS A 286 14.96 6.40 -11.87
C CYS A 286 14.86 5.41 -13.02
N LYS A 287 15.98 4.88 -13.46
CA LYS A 287 16.08 3.84 -14.52
C LYS A 287 17.21 2.87 -14.24
N GLY A 288 17.05 1.63 -14.67
CA GLY A 288 18.09 0.61 -14.56
C GLY A 288 19.33 0.93 -15.40
N PRO A 289 20.51 0.41 -15.02
CA PRO A 289 21.67 0.47 -15.88
C PRO A 289 21.40 -0.18 -17.25
N SER A 290 22.03 0.33 -18.32
CA SER A 290 21.88 -0.24 -19.66
C SER A 290 22.30 -1.72 -19.67
N GLY A 291 21.45 -2.59 -20.22
CA GLY A 291 21.67 -4.03 -20.27
C GLY A 291 21.42 -4.78 -18.94
N SER A 292 20.90 -4.09 -17.92
CA SER A 292 20.46 -4.76 -16.68
C SER A 292 19.01 -5.22 -16.79
N TYR A 293 18.68 -6.21 -15.95
CA TYR A 293 17.32 -6.64 -15.63
C TYR A 293 17.12 -6.57 -14.12
N PHE A 294 15.98 -6.05 -13.67
CA PHE A 294 15.56 -6.08 -12.27
C PHE A 294 16.59 -5.54 -11.28
N SER A 295 17.19 -4.38 -11.58
CA SER A 295 18.19 -3.76 -10.73
C SER A 295 17.58 -3.13 -9.47
N ASP A 296 17.18 -3.93 -8.49
CA ASP A 296 16.58 -3.48 -7.24
C ASP A 296 17.48 -2.56 -6.44
N ALA A 297 18.80 -2.80 -6.46
CA ALA A 297 19.77 -1.93 -5.82
C ALA A 297 19.75 -0.50 -6.40
N THR A 298 19.40 -0.35 -7.69
CA THR A 298 19.16 0.98 -8.29
C THR A 298 17.81 1.53 -7.86
N ALA A 299 16.74 0.74 -7.99
CA ALA A 299 15.38 1.14 -7.66
C ALA A 299 15.25 1.56 -6.19
N ALA A 300 15.93 0.86 -5.26
CA ALA A 300 15.91 1.14 -3.82
C ALA A 300 16.29 2.59 -3.46
N ASN A 301 17.01 3.30 -4.32
CA ASN A 301 17.45 4.68 -4.07
C ASN A 301 16.37 5.73 -4.36
N TYR A 302 15.23 5.36 -4.94
CA TYR A 302 14.19 6.30 -5.40
C TYR A 302 12.86 6.09 -4.68
N GLY A 303 12.09 7.16 -4.61
CA GLY A 303 10.75 7.17 -4.03
C GLY A 303 10.74 7.09 -2.50
N VAL A 304 9.62 7.45 -1.90
CA VAL A 304 9.36 7.36 -0.46
C VAL A 304 8.72 6.01 -0.17
N LYS A 305 9.39 5.13 0.57
CA LYS A 305 8.84 3.82 0.94
C LYS A 305 7.88 3.96 2.12
N LEU A 306 6.59 3.79 1.83
CA LEU A 306 5.52 3.87 2.82
C LEU A 306 5.37 2.55 3.59
N MET A 307 5.49 1.42 2.89
CA MET A 307 5.28 0.10 3.45
C MET A 307 5.99 -0.97 2.62
N GLY A 308 6.58 -1.96 3.29
CA GLY A 308 7.05 -3.23 2.73
C GLY A 308 6.62 -4.38 3.63
N GLY A 309 7.22 -5.56 3.51
CA GLY A 309 6.97 -6.68 4.42
C GLY A 309 7.31 -6.30 5.87
N TYR A 310 6.44 -6.65 6.82
CA TYR A 310 6.64 -6.33 8.24
C TYR A 310 5.94 -7.33 9.15
N ARG A 311 6.40 -7.39 10.44
CA ARG A 311 5.73 -8.14 11.50
C ARG A 311 5.89 -7.43 12.83
N PHE A 312 4.78 -7.12 13.50
CA PHE A 312 4.78 -6.77 14.91
C PHE A 312 5.01 -8.03 15.75
N CYS A 313 6.18 -8.15 16.37
CA CYS A 313 6.55 -9.32 17.13
C CYS A 313 5.69 -9.46 18.38
N TRP A 314 5.15 -10.66 18.60
CA TRP A 314 4.37 -10.99 19.80
C TRP A 314 5.22 -10.82 21.07
N GLN A 315 4.61 -10.28 22.11
CA GLN A 315 5.22 -10.09 23.42
C GLN A 315 4.56 -10.98 24.48
N GLU A 316 5.33 -11.46 25.46
CA GLU A 316 4.80 -12.28 26.54
C GLU A 316 3.68 -11.53 27.30
N GLY A 317 2.49 -12.11 27.34
CA GLY A 317 1.31 -11.56 28.00
C GLY A 317 0.31 -10.90 27.07
N GLU A 318 0.60 -10.76 25.78
CA GLU A 318 -0.40 -10.35 24.80
C GLU A 318 -1.41 -11.49 24.54
N LEU A 319 -2.65 -11.10 24.21
CA LEU A 319 -3.66 -12.01 23.70
C LEU A 319 -3.24 -12.50 22.30
N GLY A 320 -3.78 -13.63 21.89
CA GLY A 320 -3.51 -14.20 20.59
C GLY A 320 -2.22 -15.05 20.55
N GLU A 321 -1.96 -15.59 19.40
CA GLU A 321 -0.76 -16.38 19.11
C GLU A 321 0.24 -15.51 18.34
N ASN A 322 1.50 -15.96 18.26
CA ASN A 322 2.53 -15.34 17.44
C ASN A 322 2.09 -15.33 15.97
N ARG A 323 1.40 -14.28 15.56
CA ARG A 323 0.87 -14.16 14.20
C ARG A 323 1.98 -13.91 13.22
N LYS A 324 1.74 -14.29 12.00
CA LYS A 324 2.68 -14.16 10.89
C LYS A 324 2.53 -12.77 10.27
N GLY A 325 3.65 -12.20 9.87
CA GLY A 325 3.69 -10.87 9.29
C GLY A 325 3.06 -10.79 7.89
N TYR A 326 2.92 -9.58 7.44
CA TYR A 326 2.54 -9.23 6.08
C TYR A 326 3.77 -9.25 5.16
N LEU A 327 3.61 -9.80 3.96
CA LEU A 327 4.64 -9.86 2.91
C LEU A 327 4.14 -9.24 1.63
N SER A 328 5.05 -8.70 0.85
CA SER A 328 4.79 -8.21 -0.51
C SER A 328 3.51 -7.38 -0.65
N PRO A 329 3.29 -6.34 0.22
CA PRO A 329 2.16 -5.44 0.00
C PRO A 329 2.40 -4.61 -1.24
N GLY A 330 1.39 -4.51 -2.11
CA GLY A 330 1.55 -3.74 -3.34
C GLY A 330 0.29 -3.61 -4.16
N HIS A 331 0.48 -3.08 -5.37
CA HIS A 331 -0.53 -2.79 -6.38
C HIS A 331 -1.76 -2.13 -5.75
N ASN A 332 -1.54 -0.97 -5.16
CA ASN A 332 -2.57 -0.27 -4.42
C ASN A 332 -3.39 0.65 -5.30
N SER A 333 -4.63 0.86 -4.90
CA SER A 333 -5.43 2.04 -5.21
C SER A 333 -5.60 2.92 -3.99
N CYS A 334 -6.01 4.18 -4.21
CA CYS A 334 -6.29 5.15 -3.16
C CYS A 334 -7.65 5.79 -3.38
N LEU A 335 -8.31 6.15 -2.28
CA LEU A 335 -9.62 6.79 -2.28
C LEU A 335 -9.60 7.98 -1.32
N TYR A 336 -10.11 9.13 -1.77
CA TYR A 336 -10.61 10.17 -0.90
C TYR A 336 -12.12 10.00 -0.77
N ASP A 337 -12.59 9.74 0.43
CA ASP A 337 -14.01 9.64 0.73
C ASP A 337 -14.53 11.01 1.18
N GLU A 338 -15.25 11.70 0.30
CA GLU A 338 -15.76 13.05 0.53
C GLU A 338 -16.74 13.11 1.71
N GLU A 339 -17.44 12.02 2.00
CA GLU A 339 -18.44 11.98 3.08
C GLU A 339 -17.79 12.00 4.46
N SER A 340 -16.73 11.20 4.65
CA SER A 340 -15.97 11.15 5.91
C SER A 340 -14.78 12.10 5.96
N GLY A 341 -14.35 12.66 4.83
CA GLY A 341 -13.12 13.45 4.71
C GLY A 341 -11.85 12.62 4.90
N LYS A 342 -11.92 11.30 4.76
CA LYS A 342 -10.80 10.39 4.98
C LYS A 342 -10.16 9.95 3.68
N TYR A 343 -8.86 9.72 3.75
CA TYR A 343 -8.11 9.05 2.68
C TYR A 343 -7.88 7.59 3.05
N PHE A 344 -7.99 6.71 2.07
CA PHE A 344 -7.76 5.29 2.21
C PHE A 344 -6.81 4.77 1.14
N MET A 345 -6.01 3.78 1.51
CA MET A 345 -5.24 2.95 0.60
C MET A 345 -5.79 1.53 0.65
N ILE A 346 -6.11 1.00 -0.51
CA ILE A 346 -6.56 -0.37 -0.71
C ILE A 346 -5.45 -1.11 -1.47
N HIS A 347 -4.96 -2.22 -0.95
CA HIS A 347 -3.86 -2.97 -1.54
C HIS A 347 -4.04 -4.46 -1.32
N HIS A 348 -3.42 -5.29 -2.16
CA HIS A 348 -3.27 -6.69 -1.81
C HIS A 348 -1.99 -6.92 -0.99
N THR A 349 -1.95 -8.00 -0.24
CA THR A 349 -0.78 -8.42 0.54
C THR A 349 -0.76 -9.92 0.70
N ARG A 350 0.41 -10.48 0.89
CA ARG A 350 0.65 -11.88 1.25
C ARG A 350 1.01 -12.00 2.72
N PHE A 351 1.17 -13.24 3.18
CA PHE A 351 1.37 -13.54 4.60
C PHE A 351 2.47 -14.57 4.77
N GLU A 352 3.28 -14.44 5.82
CA GLU A 352 4.29 -15.44 6.16
C GLU A 352 3.69 -16.86 6.28
N ALA A 353 4.33 -17.83 5.65
CA ALA A 353 3.96 -19.26 5.63
C ALA A 353 2.56 -19.58 5.07
N ARG A 354 1.97 -18.68 4.26
CA ARG A 354 0.75 -18.94 3.47
C ARG A 354 1.03 -19.08 1.96
N GLY A 355 2.32 -19.11 1.56
CA GLY A 355 2.72 -19.17 0.15
C GLY A 355 2.22 -17.95 -0.63
N GLU A 356 1.59 -18.18 -1.78
CA GLU A 356 1.09 -17.12 -2.65
C GLU A 356 -0.36 -16.68 -2.33
N GLU A 357 -0.96 -17.19 -1.24
CA GLU A 357 -2.26 -16.69 -0.77
C GLU A 357 -2.16 -15.19 -0.47
N HIS A 358 -3.14 -14.45 -0.95
CA HIS A 358 -3.21 -13.00 -0.80
C HIS A 358 -4.63 -12.56 -0.43
N GLU A 359 -4.71 -11.43 0.22
CA GLU A 359 -5.98 -10.81 0.62
C GLU A 359 -5.88 -9.30 0.44
N VAL A 360 -7.04 -8.67 0.23
CA VAL A 360 -7.15 -7.21 0.21
C VAL A 360 -7.08 -6.66 1.63
N ARG A 361 -6.38 -5.54 1.80
CA ARG A 361 -6.34 -4.75 3.03
C ARG A 361 -6.63 -3.29 2.73
N VAL A 362 -7.32 -2.66 3.66
CA VAL A 362 -7.57 -1.23 3.64
C VAL A 362 -6.85 -0.59 4.81
N ARG A 363 -6.18 0.53 4.56
CA ARG A 363 -5.54 1.36 5.59
C ARG A 363 -5.99 2.79 5.47
N GLN A 364 -6.25 3.45 6.58
CA GLN A 364 -6.42 4.89 6.54
C GLN A 364 -5.07 5.55 6.22
N MET A 365 -5.11 6.57 5.37
CA MET A 365 -3.95 7.35 4.97
C MET A 365 -4.09 8.78 5.50
N PHE A 366 -2.99 9.37 5.93
CA PHE A 366 -2.93 10.72 6.44
C PHE A 366 -1.82 11.48 5.73
N PHE A 367 -1.83 12.81 5.84
CA PHE A 367 -0.73 13.65 5.38
C PHE A 367 -0.04 14.26 6.59
N ASN A 368 1.29 14.12 6.64
CA ASN A 368 2.09 14.71 7.70
C ASN A 368 2.28 16.23 7.51
N ALA A 369 2.95 16.89 8.45
CA ALA A 369 3.18 18.33 8.40
C ALA A 369 3.99 18.81 7.16
N ASP A 370 4.75 17.91 6.51
CA ASP A 370 5.51 18.18 5.30
C ASP A 370 4.70 17.90 4.02
N GLY A 371 3.42 17.54 4.16
CA GLY A 371 2.51 17.21 3.07
C GLY A 371 2.83 15.88 2.38
N TRP A 372 3.44 14.93 3.07
CA TRP A 372 3.66 13.56 2.56
C TRP A 372 2.66 12.59 3.16
N PRO A 373 2.16 11.62 2.38
CA PRO A 373 1.27 10.60 2.91
C PRO A 373 2.01 9.66 3.85
N VAL A 374 1.31 9.23 4.90
CA VAL A 374 1.70 8.18 5.84
C VAL A 374 0.53 7.25 6.07
N LEU A 375 0.79 5.95 6.26
CA LEU A 375 -0.24 4.92 6.39
C LEU A 375 -0.42 4.51 7.84
N ALA A 376 -1.66 4.33 8.25
CA ALA A 376 -2.00 3.72 9.53
C ALA A 376 -1.34 2.33 9.69
N PRO A 377 -0.72 2.01 10.85
CA PRO A 377 -0.02 0.74 11.08
C PRO A 377 -0.87 -0.51 10.92
N TYR A 378 -2.16 -0.45 11.27
CA TYR A 378 -3.10 -1.57 11.20
C TYR A 378 -4.14 -1.38 10.09
N ARG A 379 -4.86 -2.45 9.75
CA ARG A 379 -6.01 -2.41 8.85
C ARG A 379 -7.11 -1.53 9.42
N TYR A 380 -7.88 -0.91 8.55
CA TYR A 380 -9.00 -0.06 8.94
C TYR A 380 -10.10 -0.84 9.65
N THR A 381 -10.60 -0.30 10.76
CA THR A 381 -11.66 -0.86 11.61
C THR A 381 -12.78 0.14 11.91
N GLY A 382 -12.85 1.23 11.13
CA GLY A 382 -13.81 2.32 11.37
C GLY A 382 -13.24 3.46 12.21
N GLU A 383 -11.97 3.40 12.62
CA GLU A 383 -11.32 4.39 13.46
C GLU A 383 -11.33 5.79 12.86
N THR A 384 -11.33 6.78 13.72
CA THR A 384 -11.15 8.19 13.37
C THR A 384 -9.99 8.76 14.18
N ALA A 385 -9.02 9.34 13.50
CA ALA A 385 -7.93 10.03 14.18
C ALA A 385 -8.48 11.27 14.89
N GLY A 386 -8.31 11.32 16.20
CA GLY A 386 -8.70 12.43 17.06
C GLY A 386 -7.50 13.08 17.73
N ALA A 387 -7.74 14.14 18.50
CA ALA A 387 -6.72 14.75 19.35
C ALA A 387 -6.22 13.75 20.39
N VAL A 388 -4.92 13.78 20.67
CA VAL A 388 -4.28 13.01 21.74
C VAL A 388 -3.54 13.95 22.68
N THR A 389 -3.45 13.58 23.95
CA THR A 389 -2.70 14.36 24.96
C THR A 389 -1.31 13.77 25.19
N ALA A 390 -0.38 14.61 25.65
CA ALA A 390 0.99 14.15 25.95
C ALA A 390 1.03 13.12 27.09
N GLU A 391 0.02 13.06 27.93
CA GLU A 391 -0.13 12.09 29.03
C GLU A 391 -0.55 10.70 28.52
N GLU A 392 -1.17 10.62 27.36
CA GLU A 392 -1.66 9.37 26.77
C GLU A 392 -0.59 8.61 25.99
N ILE A 393 0.46 9.28 25.53
CA ILE A 393 1.47 8.72 24.64
C ILE A 393 2.50 7.83 25.37
N PRO A 394 2.99 8.17 26.57
CA PRO A 394 4.07 7.40 27.21
C PRO A 394 3.74 5.93 27.38
N GLY A 395 4.70 5.07 27.03
CA GLY A 395 4.55 3.61 27.09
C GLY A 395 5.59 2.88 26.25
N THR A 396 5.49 1.56 26.25
CA THR A 396 6.32 0.71 25.38
C THR A 396 5.59 0.47 24.05
N TYR A 397 6.34 0.60 22.96
CA TYR A 397 5.85 0.44 21.60
C TYR A 397 6.71 -0.57 20.83
N LYS A 398 6.07 -1.38 20.00
CA LYS A 398 6.70 -2.17 18.94
C LYS A 398 7.00 -1.23 17.78
N LEU A 399 8.26 -0.97 17.48
CA LEU A 399 8.71 -0.09 16.39
C LEU A 399 9.01 -0.91 15.15
N ILE A 400 8.36 -0.60 14.03
CA ILE A 400 8.75 -1.04 12.68
C ILE A 400 9.49 0.09 11.97
N GLN A 401 10.63 -0.22 11.36
CA GLN A 401 11.37 0.66 10.46
C GLN A 401 11.32 0.06 9.05
N HIS A 402 10.61 0.72 8.11
CA HIS A 402 10.40 0.13 6.77
C HIS A 402 11.63 0.15 5.86
N GLY A 403 12.68 0.87 6.21
CA GLY A 403 13.92 0.90 5.40
C GLY A 403 13.70 1.37 3.95
N ARG A 404 14.72 1.20 3.09
CA ARG A 404 14.64 1.48 1.64
C ARG A 404 14.87 0.24 0.77
N ASP A 405 15.19 -0.85 1.39
CA ASP A 405 15.45 -2.14 0.77
C ASP A 405 14.28 -2.66 -0.05
N ILE A 406 14.60 -3.53 -1.00
CA ILE A 406 13.67 -4.36 -1.77
C ILE A 406 14.13 -5.80 -1.54
N ASN A 407 13.48 -6.49 -0.63
CA ASN A 407 13.79 -7.87 -0.30
C ASN A 407 12.53 -8.61 0.21
N ALA A 408 12.63 -9.93 0.32
CA ALA A 408 11.54 -10.81 0.73
C ALA A 408 11.29 -10.83 2.24
N GLU A 409 12.19 -10.29 3.04
CA GLU A 409 12.14 -10.43 4.49
C GLU A 409 11.17 -9.41 5.11
N ALA A 410 10.40 -9.86 6.08
CA ALA A 410 9.59 -8.97 6.88
C ALA A 410 10.47 -8.20 7.88
N HIS A 411 10.31 -6.87 7.94
CA HIS A 411 10.90 -6.06 8.99
C HIS A 411 10.26 -6.39 10.34
N LEU A 412 11.06 -6.87 11.27
CA LEU A 412 10.59 -7.26 12.60
C LEU A 412 10.58 -6.03 13.52
N SER A 413 9.55 -5.93 14.36
CA SER A 413 9.52 -4.86 15.35
C SER A 413 10.54 -5.07 16.46
N VAL A 414 11.09 -3.95 16.95
CA VAL A 414 11.87 -3.85 18.19
C VAL A 414 11.10 -3.02 19.21
N ASN A 415 11.32 -3.27 20.50
CA ASN A 415 10.62 -2.53 21.56
C ASN A 415 11.35 -1.23 21.87
N ILE A 416 10.63 -0.11 21.81
CA ILE A 416 11.08 1.20 22.29
C ILE A 416 10.16 1.69 23.41
N THR A 417 10.67 2.55 24.27
CA THR A 417 9.88 3.22 25.31
C THR A 417 9.83 4.71 25.04
N LEU A 418 8.62 5.26 24.95
CA LEU A 418 8.35 6.69 24.91
C LEU A 418 8.13 7.16 26.37
N GLY A 419 9.05 7.94 26.91
CA GLY A 419 9.01 8.44 28.27
C GLY A 419 8.11 9.66 28.45
N LYS A 420 7.61 9.88 29.65
CA LYS A 420 6.84 11.11 30.05
C LYS A 420 7.66 12.39 29.91
N ASP A 421 8.97 12.28 29.91
CA ASP A 421 9.91 13.36 29.71
C ASP A 421 10.19 13.70 28.23
N GLY A 422 9.46 13.08 27.30
CA GLY A 422 9.65 13.25 25.88
C GLY A 422 10.84 12.48 25.30
N LYS A 423 11.48 11.61 26.08
CA LYS A 423 12.61 10.79 25.58
C LYS A 423 12.13 9.47 24.99
N ILE A 424 12.90 8.97 24.02
CA ILE A 424 12.77 7.64 23.47
C ILE A 424 14.00 6.83 23.88
N SER A 425 13.78 5.60 24.33
CA SER A 425 14.85 4.66 24.65
C SER A 425 14.54 3.27 24.10
N CYS A 426 15.58 2.53 23.74
CA CYS A 426 15.50 1.13 23.36
C CYS A 426 16.50 0.36 24.22
N GLN A 427 16.05 -0.74 24.85
CA GLN A 427 16.94 -1.56 25.68
C GLN A 427 17.80 -2.52 24.83
N GLU A 428 17.31 -2.91 23.67
CA GLU A 428 17.95 -3.85 22.78
C GLU A 428 18.98 -3.17 21.85
N ASP A 429 18.79 -1.89 21.57
CA ASP A 429 19.60 -1.09 20.65
C ASP A 429 19.63 0.38 21.09
N GLU A 430 20.69 0.80 21.78
CA GLU A 430 20.87 2.16 22.28
C GLU A 430 20.92 3.21 21.14
N ASP A 431 21.27 2.79 19.91
CA ASP A 431 21.31 3.67 18.75
C ASP A 431 19.91 4.13 18.33
N LEU A 432 18.84 3.44 18.76
CA LEU A 432 17.44 3.84 18.55
C LEU A 432 16.92 4.83 19.59
N SER A 433 17.77 5.37 20.46
CA SER A 433 17.39 6.43 21.40
C SER A 433 17.04 7.73 20.68
N GLY A 434 16.26 8.60 21.36
CA GLY A 434 15.87 9.88 20.80
C GLY A 434 14.86 10.65 21.64
N GLU A 435 13.96 11.34 20.95
CA GLU A 435 12.91 12.14 21.61
C GLU A 435 11.64 12.23 20.76
N TRP A 436 10.52 12.49 21.42
CA TRP A 436 9.23 12.70 20.80
C TRP A 436 8.55 13.94 21.35
N LYS A 437 7.72 14.58 20.53
CA LYS A 437 6.87 15.70 20.94
C LYS A 437 5.63 15.76 20.07
N LEU A 438 4.51 16.21 20.65
CA LEU A 438 3.34 16.65 19.88
C LEU A 438 3.62 18.02 19.26
N THR A 439 3.15 18.20 18.03
CA THR A 439 3.26 19.46 17.26
C THR A 439 1.89 20.02 16.86
N GLY A 440 0.83 19.28 17.13
CA GLY A 440 -0.58 19.63 16.89
C GLY A 440 -1.50 18.70 17.67
N ASP A 441 -2.76 18.63 17.34
CA ASP A 441 -3.77 17.84 18.06
C ASP A 441 -3.38 16.35 18.18
N ASN A 442 -2.86 15.77 17.12
CA ASN A 442 -2.28 14.43 17.10
C ASN A 442 -0.99 14.37 16.28
N GLN A 443 -0.60 15.48 15.66
CA GLN A 443 0.62 15.58 14.88
C GLN A 443 1.83 15.48 15.81
N ALA A 444 2.88 14.84 15.31
CA ALA A 444 4.07 14.58 16.12
C ALA A 444 5.37 14.65 15.31
N GLU A 445 6.44 14.96 16.02
CA GLU A 445 7.80 14.79 15.56
C GLU A 445 8.50 13.79 16.48
N LEU A 446 9.14 12.77 15.88
CA LEU A 446 9.91 11.76 16.58
C LEU A 446 11.34 11.77 16.04
N THR A 447 12.31 11.88 16.90
CA THR A 447 13.72 11.62 16.56
C THR A 447 14.08 10.22 17.04
N ILE A 448 14.44 9.34 16.12
CA ILE A 448 14.80 7.94 16.42
C ILE A 448 16.09 7.62 15.65
N GLY A 449 17.13 7.18 16.33
CA GLY A 449 18.40 6.84 15.69
C GLY A 449 19.03 8.01 14.92
N GLY A 450 18.85 9.24 15.42
CA GLY A 450 19.37 10.46 14.79
C GLY A 450 18.60 10.93 13.54
N LYS A 451 17.52 10.25 13.14
CA LYS A 451 16.61 10.68 12.08
C LYS A 451 15.36 11.33 12.66
N THR A 452 14.85 12.35 11.99
CA THR A 452 13.64 13.08 12.42
C THR A 452 12.47 12.69 11.51
N TYR A 453 11.45 12.13 12.11
CA TYR A 453 10.22 11.68 11.44
C TYR A 453 9.07 12.60 11.82
N THR A 454 8.31 13.07 10.83
CA THR A 454 7.07 13.81 11.01
C THR A 454 5.87 12.94 10.72
N GLY A 455 4.86 12.97 11.57
CA GLY A 455 3.68 12.11 11.44
C GLY A 455 2.64 12.37 12.50
N LEU A 456 1.94 11.34 12.92
CA LEU A 456 0.85 11.48 13.89
C LEU A 456 0.70 10.25 14.79
N PHE A 457 0.05 10.48 15.94
CA PHE A 457 -0.48 9.43 16.80
C PHE A 457 -1.97 9.21 16.53
N LEU A 458 -2.42 7.97 16.65
CA LEU A 458 -3.83 7.61 16.58
C LEU A 458 -4.11 6.34 17.38
N VAL A 459 -5.34 6.17 17.84
CA VAL A 459 -5.78 4.90 18.45
C VAL A 459 -6.25 3.98 17.34
N GLN A 460 -5.74 2.75 17.32
CA GLN A 460 -6.14 1.72 16.37
C GLN A 460 -6.35 0.38 17.08
N TRP A 461 -7.14 -0.46 16.47
CA TRP A 461 -7.28 -1.84 16.87
C TRP A 461 -6.07 -2.67 16.43
N ASP A 462 -5.36 -3.22 17.40
CA ASP A 462 -4.29 -4.21 17.20
C ASP A 462 -4.92 -5.57 16.88
N GLU A 463 -4.81 -6.01 15.63
CA GLU A 463 -5.39 -7.27 15.16
C GLU A 463 -4.76 -8.52 15.82
N ASP A 464 -3.51 -8.41 16.29
CA ASP A 464 -2.82 -9.49 17.01
C ASP A 464 -3.18 -9.49 18.49
N GLY A 465 -3.18 -8.34 19.12
CA GLY A 465 -3.53 -8.15 20.52
C GLY A 465 -5.03 -8.11 20.80
N GLN A 466 -5.87 -7.99 19.77
CA GLN A 466 -7.34 -7.86 19.86
C GLN A 466 -7.79 -6.77 20.84
N LYS A 467 -7.14 -5.62 20.77
CA LYS A 467 -7.36 -4.48 21.67
C LYS A 467 -7.03 -3.16 20.96
N ASP A 468 -7.67 -2.09 21.42
CA ASP A 468 -7.30 -0.76 20.96
C ASP A 468 -5.99 -0.33 21.62
N VAL A 469 -5.07 0.19 20.83
CA VAL A 469 -3.75 0.65 21.28
C VAL A 469 -3.42 2.02 20.69
N MET A 470 -2.56 2.79 21.39
CA MET A 470 -1.98 3.95 20.76
C MET A 470 -0.97 3.51 19.70
N THR A 471 -1.11 4.03 18.49
CA THR A 471 -0.14 3.83 17.42
C THR A 471 0.45 5.16 16.96
N PHE A 472 1.55 5.09 16.23
CA PHE A 472 2.05 6.21 15.45
C PHE A 472 2.52 5.77 14.08
N THR A 473 2.45 6.70 13.14
CA THR A 473 3.03 6.59 11.80
C THR A 473 3.75 7.88 11.47
N ALA A 474 4.98 7.79 10.97
CA ALA A 474 5.76 8.98 10.65
C ALA A 474 6.78 8.71 9.54
N LEU A 475 7.18 9.78 8.85
CA LEU A 475 8.09 9.78 7.71
C LEU A 475 9.28 10.69 7.96
N ASP A 476 10.50 10.20 7.69
CA ASP A 476 11.69 11.05 7.53
C ASP A 476 11.85 11.43 6.04
N GLY A 477 11.57 12.67 5.73
CA GLY A 477 11.68 13.21 4.37
C GLY A 477 13.10 13.20 3.81
N LYS A 478 14.13 13.18 4.64
CA LYS A 478 15.53 13.16 4.21
C LYS A 478 16.01 11.78 3.76
N SER A 479 15.46 10.72 4.33
CA SER A 479 15.77 9.34 3.93
C SER A 479 14.69 8.68 3.09
N GLY A 480 13.49 9.28 3.00
CA GLY A 480 12.34 8.71 2.29
C GLY A 480 11.87 7.37 2.90
N THR A 481 11.93 7.26 4.24
CA THR A 481 11.53 6.04 4.96
C THR A 481 10.51 6.33 6.05
N CYS A 482 9.58 5.38 6.24
CA CYS A 482 8.54 5.45 7.26
C CYS A 482 8.88 4.57 8.47
N VAL A 483 8.33 4.97 9.61
CA VAL A 483 8.31 4.19 10.85
C VAL A 483 6.89 4.06 11.36
N TRP A 484 6.58 2.91 11.96
CA TRP A 484 5.33 2.64 12.65
C TRP A 484 5.60 2.23 14.08
N GLY A 485 4.74 2.66 15.00
CA GLY A 485 4.75 2.22 16.38
C GLY A 485 3.39 1.68 16.80
N SER A 486 3.38 0.57 17.54
CA SER A 486 2.19 -0.01 18.16
C SER A 486 2.41 -0.17 19.66
N GLY A 487 1.60 0.52 20.47
CA GLY A 487 1.66 0.48 21.93
C GLY A 487 1.29 -0.89 22.49
N LEU A 488 1.99 -1.33 23.54
CA LEU A 488 1.68 -2.61 24.19
C LEU A 488 0.46 -2.52 25.13
N ASN A 489 0.14 -1.34 25.62
CA ASN A 489 -0.97 -1.15 26.56
C ASN A 489 -2.28 -0.90 25.81
N ALA A 490 -3.34 -1.59 26.23
CA ALA A 490 -4.68 -1.31 25.74
C ALA A 490 -5.11 0.11 26.08
N ARG A 491 -5.93 0.66 25.21
CA ARG A 491 -6.64 1.92 25.40
C ARG A 491 -8.12 1.68 25.50
N THR A 492 -8.79 2.31 26.43
CA THR A 492 -10.25 2.40 26.38
C THR A 492 -10.62 3.44 25.34
N ALA A 493 -11.46 3.04 24.37
CA ALA A 493 -12.06 3.99 23.44
C ALA A 493 -12.73 5.11 24.25
N ALA A 494 -12.45 6.34 23.91
CA ALA A 494 -13.02 7.51 24.57
C ALA A 494 -14.48 7.71 24.16
#